data_c672772bd753c43acae4183e61aaf8d2
#
_entry.id   c672772bd753c43acae4183e61aaf8d2
#
_cell.length_a   1.000
_cell.length_b   1.000
_cell.length_c   1.000
_cell.angle_alpha   90.00
_cell.angle_beta   90.00
_cell.angle_gamma   90.00
#
_symmetry.space_group_name_H-M   'P 1'
#
loop_
_entity.id
_entity.type
_entity.pdbx_description
1 polymer ?
#
loop_
_entity_poly.entity_id
_entity_poly.type
_entity_poly.pdbx_seq_one_letter_code
_entity_poly.pdbx_strand_id
1 'polypeptide(L)'
;MSIKINYKNIIFTKSTINLVLFVNENFNIKDIKKYISNSEFSYIADLLKNSDLKKDTLFFEVNSKKTIFLVSVKKNIKISDIENLGAKFHSYINFDKKDDYFINSDTVNDKTKNFIGHFLHGLKLKSYEFNIYKSKKNKKTISINVIGNKNKISTQDHLRFKALEEGSFFARDLVSEPGNILHPDEY
;
A
#
# COMPACT_ATOMS: atom_id res chain seq x y z
N MET A 1 -3.11 -13.25 -7.58
CA MET A 1 -3.90 -12.07 -7.12
C MET A 1 -3.32 -10.83 -7.78
N SER A 2 -4.13 -9.81 -8.09
CA SER A 2 -3.62 -8.61 -8.76
C SER A 2 -4.00 -7.33 -8.00
N ILE A 3 -3.13 -6.34 -8.04
CA ILE A 3 -3.37 -5.02 -7.45
C ILE A 3 -3.43 -4.00 -8.58
N LYS A 4 -4.55 -3.26 -8.66
CA LYS A 4 -4.73 -2.13 -9.57
C LYS A 4 -4.57 -0.83 -8.78
N ILE A 5 -3.65 0.03 -9.22
CA ILE A 5 -3.42 1.33 -8.60
C ILE A 5 -4.12 2.40 -9.42
N ASN A 6 -4.92 3.22 -8.76
CA ASN A 6 -5.66 4.32 -9.37
C ASN A 6 -5.28 5.64 -8.70
N TYR A 7 -4.87 6.62 -9.50
CA TYR A 7 -4.62 7.99 -9.04
C TYR A 7 -5.85 8.84 -9.36
N LYS A 8 -6.83 8.80 -8.49
CA LYS A 8 -8.09 9.54 -8.71
C LYS A 8 -8.06 10.87 -7.99
N ASN A 9 -8.52 11.93 -8.65
CA ASN A 9 -8.94 13.16 -7.99
C ASN A 9 -10.30 12.94 -7.29
N ILE A 10 -10.36 12.00 -6.36
CA ILE A 10 -11.57 11.77 -5.57
C ILE A 10 -11.55 12.76 -4.42
N ILE A 11 -12.65 13.49 -4.26
CA ILE A 11 -12.89 14.27 -3.06
C ILE A 11 -12.96 13.26 -1.90
N PHE A 12 -12.05 13.43 -0.96
CA PHE A 12 -12.02 12.60 0.25
C PHE A 12 -13.35 12.79 1.01
N THR A 13 -14.02 11.68 1.30
CA THR A 13 -15.19 11.68 2.19
C THR A 13 -14.83 10.90 3.46
N LYS A 14 -15.33 11.37 4.62
CA LYS A 14 -15.10 10.67 5.90
C LYS A 14 -15.75 9.28 5.97
N SER A 15 -16.56 8.91 4.98
CA SER A 15 -17.21 7.59 4.84
C SER A 15 -16.37 6.55 4.09
N THR A 16 -15.13 6.87 3.72
CA THR A 16 -14.22 5.96 3.01
C THR A 16 -13.99 4.66 3.79
N ILE A 17 -14.10 3.52 3.14
CA ILE A 17 -14.15 2.18 3.77
C ILE A 17 -12.79 1.77 4.37
N ASN A 18 -11.80 1.47 3.55
CA ASN A 18 -10.46 1.08 4.01
C ASN A 18 -9.51 2.26 3.82
N LEU A 19 -9.30 3.04 4.86
CA LEU A 19 -8.53 4.28 4.81
C LEU A 19 -7.12 4.06 5.36
N VAL A 20 -6.11 4.38 4.57
CA VAL A 20 -4.69 4.30 4.93
C VAL A 20 -4.16 5.71 5.17
N LEU A 21 -3.66 5.95 6.38
CA LEU A 21 -3.11 7.23 6.84
C LEU A 21 -1.69 7.02 7.32
N PHE A 22 -0.81 7.95 6.98
CA PHE A 22 0.58 7.94 7.46
C PHE A 22 0.71 8.80 8.71
N VAL A 23 1.43 8.29 9.69
CA VAL A 23 1.68 8.94 10.98
C VAL A 23 3.18 8.87 11.29
N ASN A 24 3.65 9.65 12.25
CA ASN A 24 5.03 9.56 12.68
C ASN A 24 5.31 8.27 13.49
N GLU A 25 6.56 8.00 13.77
CA GLU A 25 7.05 6.81 14.51
C GLU A 25 6.42 6.62 15.90
N ASN A 26 5.91 7.69 16.50
CA ASN A 26 5.22 7.65 17.80
C ASN A 26 3.69 7.52 17.67
N PHE A 27 3.17 7.23 16.48
CA PHE A 27 1.74 7.17 16.18
C PHE A 27 0.95 8.40 16.64
N ASN A 28 1.51 9.59 16.48
CA ASN A 28 0.80 10.83 16.78
C ASN A 28 -0.30 11.05 15.73
N ILE A 29 -1.54 11.01 16.18
CA ILE A 29 -2.73 11.09 15.34
C ILE A 29 -3.31 12.52 15.21
N LYS A 30 -2.69 13.54 15.83
CA LYS A 30 -3.23 14.91 15.82
C LYS A 30 -3.44 15.45 14.40
N ASP A 31 -2.47 15.20 13.51
CA ASP A 31 -2.48 15.71 12.13
C ASP A 31 -3.51 15.03 11.24
N ILE A 32 -3.95 13.82 11.60
CA ILE A 32 -4.95 13.07 10.83
C ILE A 32 -6.39 13.33 11.27
N LYS A 33 -6.62 14.10 12.34
CA LYS A 33 -7.96 14.41 12.86
C LYS A 33 -8.91 14.98 11.79
N LYS A 34 -8.40 15.74 10.84
CA LYS A 34 -9.21 16.32 9.75
C LYS A 34 -9.74 15.29 8.74
N TYR A 35 -9.16 14.09 8.69
CA TYR A 35 -9.52 13.02 7.75
C TYR A 35 -10.44 11.96 8.34
N ILE A 36 -10.70 12.02 9.64
CA ILE A 36 -11.57 11.08 10.36
C ILE A 36 -12.60 11.85 11.19
N SER A 37 -13.66 11.18 11.60
CA SER A 37 -14.66 11.80 12.49
C SER A 37 -14.13 11.95 13.92
N ASN A 38 -14.76 12.79 14.75
CA ASN A 38 -14.36 12.95 16.13
C ASN A 38 -14.53 11.66 16.95
N SER A 39 -15.59 10.88 16.67
CA SER A 39 -15.82 9.57 17.31
C SER A 39 -14.74 8.56 16.94
N GLU A 40 -14.36 8.47 15.66
CA GLU A 40 -13.27 7.62 15.19
C GLU A 40 -11.93 8.03 15.81
N PHE A 41 -11.68 9.34 15.88
CA PHE A 41 -10.45 9.87 16.50
C PHE A 41 -10.36 9.46 17.98
N SER A 42 -11.42 9.64 18.76
CA SER A 42 -11.45 9.23 20.18
C SER A 42 -11.26 7.73 20.34
N TYR A 43 -11.96 6.94 19.53
CA TYR A 43 -11.85 5.49 19.53
C TYR A 43 -10.41 5.01 19.23
N ILE A 44 -9.79 5.53 18.18
CA ILE A 44 -8.39 5.18 17.82
C ILE A 44 -7.41 5.66 18.90
N ALA A 45 -7.62 6.86 19.47
CA ALA A 45 -6.77 7.38 20.54
C ALA A 45 -6.77 6.49 21.78
N ASP A 46 -7.93 5.93 22.14
CA ASP A 46 -8.03 5.00 23.26
C ASP A 46 -7.38 3.65 22.98
N LEU A 47 -7.58 3.10 21.79
CA LEU A 47 -6.95 1.84 21.40
C LEU A 47 -5.42 1.95 21.30
N LEU A 48 -4.90 3.07 20.84
CA LEU A 48 -3.45 3.31 20.76
C LEU A 48 -2.75 3.24 22.10
N LYS A 49 -3.42 3.58 23.23
CA LYS A 49 -2.83 3.48 24.57
C LYS A 49 -2.42 2.06 24.94
N ASN A 50 -3.11 1.07 24.37
CA ASN A 50 -2.89 -0.36 24.66
C ASN A 50 -2.27 -1.11 23.47
N SER A 51 -1.91 -0.40 22.39
CA SER A 51 -1.35 -1.00 21.17
C SER A 51 0.16 -1.15 21.24
N ASP A 52 0.68 -2.18 20.59
CA ASP A 52 2.13 -2.35 20.40
C ASP A 52 2.66 -1.38 19.33
N LEU A 53 3.18 -0.26 19.77
CA LEU A 53 3.73 0.80 18.91
C LEU A 53 5.06 0.43 18.23
N LYS A 54 5.60 -0.77 18.45
CA LYS A 54 6.79 -1.27 17.74
C LYS A 54 6.47 -1.74 16.32
N LYS A 55 5.19 -1.98 16.03
CA LYS A 55 4.73 -2.37 14.70
C LYS A 55 4.76 -1.19 13.73
N ASP A 56 5.16 -1.44 12.50
CA ASP A 56 5.17 -0.41 11.44
C ASP A 56 3.76 -0.03 10.96
N THR A 57 2.77 -0.89 11.17
CA THR A 57 1.38 -0.66 10.76
C THR A 57 0.43 -1.17 11.82
N LEU A 58 -0.53 -0.34 12.20
CA LEU A 58 -1.66 -0.69 13.05
C LEU A 58 -2.95 -0.53 12.24
N PHE A 59 -3.95 -1.35 12.52
CA PHE A 59 -5.27 -1.21 11.91
C PHE A 59 -6.36 -1.26 12.97
N PHE A 60 -7.42 -0.50 12.72
CA PHE A 60 -8.55 -0.35 13.63
C PHE A 60 -9.85 -0.55 12.86
N GLU A 61 -10.58 -1.60 13.18
CA GLU A 61 -11.92 -1.83 12.66
C GLU A 61 -12.89 -0.92 13.38
N VAL A 62 -13.32 0.15 12.72
CA VAL A 62 -14.25 1.13 13.29
C VAL A 62 -15.68 0.58 13.31
N ASN A 63 -16.01 -0.17 12.26
CA ASN A 63 -17.27 -0.92 12.13
C ASN A 63 -17.09 -2.04 11.11
N SER A 64 -18.17 -2.82 10.85
CA SER A 64 -18.16 -3.95 9.91
C SER A 64 -17.75 -3.60 8.47
N LYS A 65 -17.77 -2.31 8.10
CA LYS A 65 -17.47 -1.84 6.73
C LYS A 65 -16.24 -0.95 6.66
N LYS A 66 -15.73 -0.43 7.78
CA LYS A 66 -14.67 0.57 7.77
C LYS A 66 -13.50 0.17 8.63
N THR A 67 -12.33 0.10 8.01
CA THR A 67 -11.05 -0.11 8.68
C THR A 67 -10.12 1.09 8.42
N ILE A 68 -9.46 1.57 9.46
CA ILE A 68 -8.45 2.62 9.36
C ILE A 68 -7.09 2.01 9.65
N PHE A 69 -6.17 2.17 8.71
CA PHE A 69 -4.78 1.73 8.81
C PHE A 69 -3.89 2.93 9.10
N LEU A 70 -3.08 2.82 10.14
CA LEU A 70 -2.05 3.78 10.48
C LEU A 70 -0.69 3.18 10.12
N VAL A 71 0.00 3.79 9.17
CA VAL A 71 1.34 3.40 8.75
C VAL A 71 2.35 4.35 9.36
N SER A 72 3.24 3.83 10.20
CA SER A 72 4.27 4.59 10.88
C SER A 72 5.41 4.93 9.92
N VAL A 73 5.78 6.21 9.88
CA VAL A 73 6.87 6.71 9.04
C VAL A 73 7.94 7.32 9.94
N LYS A 74 9.15 6.75 9.88
CA LYS A 74 10.32 7.26 10.61
C LYS A 74 10.81 8.57 9.98
N LYS A 75 11.37 9.44 10.79
CA LYS A 75 12.01 10.66 10.30
C LYS A 75 13.23 10.32 9.43
N ASN A 76 13.36 10.97 8.27
CA ASN A 76 14.44 10.74 7.30
C ASN A 76 14.53 9.26 6.84
N ILE A 77 13.39 8.64 6.57
CA ILE A 77 13.30 7.26 6.11
C ILE A 77 14.01 7.09 4.75
N LYS A 78 14.72 5.98 4.58
CA LYS A 78 15.37 5.63 3.31
C LYS A 78 14.34 5.10 2.30
N ILE A 79 14.63 5.25 1.02
CA ILE A 79 13.77 4.76 -0.08
C ILE A 79 13.49 3.25 0.08
N SER A 80 14.51 2.45 0.35
CA SER A 80 14.36 1.01 0.57
C SER A 80 13.42 0.68 1.73
N ASP A 81 13.40 1.50 2.78
CA ASP A 81 12.52 1.28 3.92
C ASP A 81 11.07 1.68 3.59
N ILE A 82 10.87 2.69 2.73
CA ILE A 82 9.54 3.06 2.21
C ILE A 82 8.97 1.91 1.37
N GLU A 83 9.78 1.33 0.50
CA GLU A 83 9.38 0.16 -0.31
C GLU A 83 9.07 -1.05 0.57
N ASN A 84 9.88 -1.29 1.62
CA ASN A 84 9.62 -2.32 2.61
C ASN A 84 8.32 -2.09 3.38
N LEU A 85 7.98 -0.84 3.74
CA LEU A 85 6.69 -0.50 4.36
C LEU A 85 5.53 -0.86 3.42
N GLY A 86 5.63 -0.53 2.15
CA GLY A 86 4.64 -0.92 1.14
C GLY A 86 4.51 -2.44 1.00
N ALA A 87 5.62 -3.16 0.96
CA ALA A 87 5.64 -4.61 0.91
C ALA A 87 5.02 -5.25 2.17
N LYS A 88 5.30 -4.71 3.37
CA LYS A 88 4.67 -5.14 4.62
C LYS A 88 3.16 -4.84 4.62
N PHE A 89 2.75 -3.68 4.12
CA PHE A 89 1.34 -3.31 4.05
C PHE A 89 0.53 -4.28 3.19
N HIS A 90 1.13 -4.92 2.18
CA HIS A 90 0.48 -5.95 1.38
C HIS A 90 -0.13 -7.09 2.24
N SER A 91 0.49 -7.47 3.36
CA SER A 91 -0.02 -8.53 4.24
C SER A 91 -1.30 -8.17 4.99
N TYR A 92 -1.64 -6.87 5.07
CA TYR A 92 -2.89 -6.40 5.67
C TYR A 92 -4.04 -6.31 4.66
N ILE A 93 -3.77 -6.50 3.35
CA ILE A 93 -4.80 -6.47 2.32
C ILE A 93 -5.59 -7.76 2.37
N ASN A 94 -6.89 -7.66 2.61
CA ASN A 94 -7.78 -8.80 2.58
C ASN A 94 -8.34 -9.01 1.16
N PHE A 95 -7.80 -9.99 0.45
CA PHE A 95 -8.24 -10.32 -0.90
C PHE A 95 -9.57 -11.06 -0.97
N ASP A 96 -10.09 -11.56 0.14
CA ASP A 96 -11.40 -12.23 0.19
C ASP A 96 -12.56 -11.24 0.21
N LYS A 97 -12.37 -10.12 0.88
CA LYS A 97 -13.26 -8.95 0.77
C LYS A 97 -12.81 -8.15 -0.46
N LYS A 98 -13.66 -7.99 -1.46
CA LYS A 98 -13.38 -7.19 -2.67
C LYS A 98 -13.44 -5.68 -2.39
N ASP A 99 -12.79 -5.23 -1.33
CA ASP A 99 -12.89 -3.85 -0.87
C ASP A 99 -11.78 -3.00 -1.50
N ASP A 100 -12.14 -1.78 -1.87
CA ASP A 100 -11.17 -0.77 -2.31
C ASP A 100 -10.41 -0.21 -1.09
N TYR A 101 -9.11 0.01 -1.27
CA TYR A 101 -8.27 0.69 -0.29
C TYR A 101 -7.99 2.12 -0.75
N PHE A 102 -8.00 3.06 0.18
CA PHE A 102 -7.77 4.48 -0.09
C PHE A 102 -6.56 4.98 0.69
N ILE A 103 -5.50 5.32 -0.04
CA ILE A 103 -4.26 5.85 0.55
C ILE A 103 -4.31 7.38 0.49
N ASN A 104 -4.29 8.03 1.64
CA ASN A 104 -4.29 9.49 1.71
C ASN A 104 -2.85 10.04 1.70
N SER A 105 -2.43 10.55 0.55
CA SER A 105 -1.09 11.10 0.34
C SER A 105 -0.83 12.41 1.12
N ASP A 106 -1.87 13.12 1.51
CA ASP A 106 -1.75 14.38 2.26
C ASP A 106 -1.26 14.17 3.69
N THR A 107 -1.32 12.93 4.20
CA THR A 107 -0.88 12.59 5.56
C THR A 107 0.60 12.25 5.64
N VAL A 108 1.30 12.16 4.51
CA VAL A 108 2.75 11.94 4.47
C VAL A 108 3.46 13.22 4.88
N ASN A 109 4.15 13.19 6.01
CA ASN A 109 4.94 14.31 6.54
C ASN A 109 6.44 14.19 6.23
N ASP A 110 6.87 13.14 5.52
CA ASP A 110 8.25 12.96 5.07
C ASP A 110 8.54 13.76 3.80
N LYS A 111 9.79 14.26 3.69
CA LYS A 111 10.24 15.07 2.56
C LYS A 111 10.81 14.27 1.39
N THR A 112 10.83 12.95 1.50
CA THR A 112 11.35 12.07 0.45
C THR A 112 10.53 12.22 -0.81
N LYS A 113 11.22 12.58 -1.90
CA LYS A 113 10.57 12.71 -3.20
C LYS A 113 9.92 11.39 -3.60
N ASN A 114 8.70 11.47 -4.13
CA ASN A 114 7.92 10.31 -4.61
C ASN A 114 7.65 9.25 -3.53
N PHE A 115 7.53 9.64 -2.26
CA PHE A 115 7.24 8.70 -1.16
C PHE A 115 6.12 7.72 -1.50
N ILE A 116 4.96 8.21 -1.96
CA ILE A 116 3.82 7.36 -2.33
C ILE A 116 4.18 6.40 -3.48
N GLY A 117 4.98 6.87 -4.44
CA GLY A 117 5.46 6.02 -5.54
C GLY A 117 6.27 4.83 -5.04
N HIS A 118 7.25 5.07 -4.16
CA HIS A 118 8.06 4.01 -3.57
C HIS A 118 7.24 3.07 -2.70
N PHE A 119 6.32 3.59 -1.89
CA PHE A 119 5.42 2.76 -1.09
C PHE A 119 4.57 1.82 -1.96
N LEU A 120 3.96 2.35 -3.01
CA LEU A 120 3.15 1.57 -3.94
C LEU A 120 3.99 0.58 -4.78
N HIS A 121 5.22 0.97 -5.13
CA HIS A 121 6.16 0.08 -5.81
C HIS A 121 6.48 -1.14 -4.96
N GLY A 122 6.85 -0.95 -3.69
CA GLY A 122 7.10 -2.05 -2.77
C GLY A 122 5.88 -2.96 -2.57
N LEU A 123 4.70 -2.37 -2.42
CA LEU A 123 3.44 -3.10 -2.34
C LEU A 123 3.19 -3.93 -3.62
N LYS A 124 3.43 -3.35 -4.79
CA LYS A 124 3.26 -4.02 -6.08
C LYS A 124 4.24 -5.17 -6.26
N LEU A 125 5.53 -4.96 -5.95
CA LEU A 125 6.54 -6.01 -6.02
C LEU A 125 6.23 -7.20 -5.10
N LYS A 126 5.62 -6.96 -3.93
CA LYS A 126 5.18 -8.02 -3.02
C LYS A 126 3.97 -8.77 -3.53
N SER A 127 3.14 -8.16 -4.36
CA SER A 127 1.93 -8.79 -4.92
C SER A 127 2.22 -9.78 -6.05
N TYR A 128 3.48 -9.93 -6.47
CA TYR A 128 3.87 -10.88 -7.51
C TYR A 128 3.56 -12.32 -7.10
N GLU A 129 2.96 -13.07 -8.00
CA GLU A 129 2.71 -14.50 -7.88
C GLU A 129 2.97 -15.19 -9.22
N PHE A 130 3.80 -16.20 -9.22
CA PHE A 130 3.98 -17.07 -10.39
C PHE A 130 2.80 -18.04 -10.48
N ASN A 131 1.92 -17.81 -11.44
CA ASN A 131 0.66 -18.52 -11.58
C ASN A 131 0.44 -19.14 -12.98
N ILE A 132 1.50 -19.25 -13.80
CA ILE A 132 1.37 -19.66 -15.20
C ILE A 132 0.81 -21.08 -15.29
N TYR A 133 1.29 -22.00 -14.46
CA TYR A 133 0.94 -23.42 -14.47
C TYR A 133 -0.19 -23.81 -13.50
N LYS A 134 -0.74 -22.85 -12.74
CA LYS A 134 -1.83 -23.16 -11.82
C LYS A 134 -3.17 -23.37 -12.56
N SER A 135 -3.80 -24.55 -12.36
CA SER A 135 -5.11 -24.88 -12.91
C SER A 135 -6.22 -23.91 -12.44
N LYS A 136 -6.15 -23.48 -11.18
CA LYS A 136 -7.08 -22.48 -10.61
C LYS A 136 -6.34 -21.16 -10.43
N LYS A 137 -6.52 -20.24 -11.38
CA LYS A 137 -5.97 -18.88 -11.27
C LYS A 137 -6.91 -18.04 -10.39
N ASN A 138 -6.39 -17.57 -9.29
CA ASN A 138 -7.12 -16.64 -8.41
C ASN A 138 -7.18 -15.26 -9.11
N LYS A 139 -8.32 -14.93 -9.75
CA LYS A 139 -8.51 -13.67 -10.51
C LYS A 139 -8.97 -12.50 -9.62
N LYS A 140 -8.74 -12.57 -8.31
CA LYS A 140 -9.14 -11.47 -7.42
C LYS A 140 -8.24 -10.25 -7.66
N THR A 141 -8.87 -9.13 -7.97
CA THR A 141 -8.21 -7.83 -8.16
C THR A 141 -8.70 -6.87 -7.08
N ILE A 142 -7.77 -6.24 -6.39
CA ILE A 142 -8.04 -5.20 -5.41
C ILE A 142 -7.62 -3.85 -5.97
N SER A 143 -8.44 -2.82 -5.76
CA SER A 143 -8.13 -1.46 -6.16
C SER A 143 -7.51 -0.68 -5.01
N ILE A 144 -6.34 -0.10 -5.27
CA ILE A 144 -5.69 0.88 -4.39
C ILE A 144 -5.91 2.25 -5.01
N ASN A 145 -6.68 3.09 -4.34
CA ASN A 145 -7.00 4.43 -4.78
C ASN A 145 -6.17 5.45 -4.00
N VAL A 146 -5.30 6.19 -4.69
CA VAL A 146 -4.53 7.26 -4.06
C VAL A 146 -5.39 8.52 -4.07
N ILE A 147 -5.61 9.09 -2.90
CA ILE A 147 -6.34 10.33 -2.68
C ILE A 147 -5.43 11.39 -2.06
N GLY A 148 -5.83 12.63 -2.16
CA GLY A 148 -5.05 13.77 -1.66
C GLY A 148 -4.46 14.62 -2.78
N ASN A 149 -3.93 15.80 -2.40
CA ASN A 149 -3.35 16.76 -3.34
C ASN A 149 -1.83 16.91 -3.23
N LYS A 150 -1.27 16.54 -2.07
CA LYS A 150 0.17 16.54 -1.82
C LYS A 150 0.78 15.20 -2.25
N ASN A 151 2.10 15.20 -2.48
CA ASN A 151 2.86 13.99 -2.80
C ASN A 151 2.30 13.18 -3.98
N LYS A 152 1.70 13.87 -4.97
CA LYS A 152 1.24 13.23 -6.20
C LYS A 152 2.45 12.74 -6.99
N ILE A 153 2.30 11.56 -7.59
CA ILE A 153 3.30 11.01 -8.50
C ILE A 153 3.13 11.68 -9.85
N SER A 154 4.26 12.13 -10.45
CA SER A 154 4.26 12.64 -11.82
C SER A 154 3.97 11.51 -12.82
N THR A 155 3.47 11.85 -14.00
CA THR A 155 3.24 10.87 -15.07
C THR A 155 4.55 10.14 -15.44
N GLN A 156 5.67 10.85 -15.46
CA GLN A 156 6.98 10.28 -15.75
C GLN A 156 7.43 9.30 -14.68
N ASP A 157 7.29 9.64 -13.40
CA ASP A 157 7.63 8.74 -12.29
C ASP A 157 6.70 7.49 -12.29
N HIS A 158 5.42 7.67 -12.62
CA HIS A 158 4.50 6.54 -12.76
C HIS A 158 4.95 5.56 -13.85
N LEU A 159 5.33 6.06 -15.02
CA LEU A 159 5.86 5.22 -16.10
C LEU A 159 7.17 4.53 -15.70
N ARG A 160 8.05 5.23 -14.98
CA ARG A 160 9.28 4.65 -14.46
C ARG A 160 9.01 3.49 -13.48
N PHE A 161 8.13 3.68 -12.49
CA PHE A 161 7.78 2.60 -11.56
C PHE A 161 7.13 1.42 -12.29
N LYS A 162 6.26 1.69 -13.26
CA LYS A 162 5.64 0.64 -14.07
C LYS A 162 6.70 -0.18 -14.83
N ALA A 163 7.65 0.46 -15.47
CA ALA A 163 8.74 -0.24 -16.19
C ALA A 163 9.61 -1.09 -15.24
N LEU A 164 9.93 -0.57 -14.03
CA LEU A 164 10.68 -1.33 -13.03
C LEU A 164 9.89 -2.55 -12.53
N GLU A 165 8.58 -2.42 -12.35
CA GLU A 165 7.69 -3.52 -11.95
C GLU A 165 7.62 -4.59 -13.02
N GLU A 166 7.38 -4.20 -14.28
CA GLU A 166 7.30 -5.12 -15.43
C GLU A 166 8.62 -5.88 -15.62
N GLY A 167 9.77 -5.18 -15.57
CA GLY A 167 11.08 -5.81 -15.66
C GLY A 167 11.37 -6.77 -14.50
N SER A 168 11.01 -6.39 -13.27
CA SER A 168 11.16 -7.26 -12.10
C SER A 168 10.27 -8.49 -12.18
N PHE A 169 9.04 -8.36 -12.68
CA PHE A 169 8.13 -9.49 -12.83
C PHE A 169 8.59 -10.43 -13.94
N PHE A 170 9.02 -9.87 -15.05
CA PHE A 170 9.60 -10.64 -16.14
C PHE A 170 10.81 -11.46 -15.67
N ALA A 171 11.76 -10.84 -14.97
CA ALA A 171 12.91 -11.56 -14.42
C ALA A 171 12.51 -12.68 -13.44
N ARG A 172 11.49 -12.43 -12.59
CA ARG A 172 10.97 -13.45 -11.67
C ARG A 172 10.24 -14.58 -12.40
N ASP A 173 9.53 -14.27 -13.48
CA ASP A 173 8.88 -15.29 -14.31
C ASP A 173 9.94 -16.20 -14.91
N LEU A 174 11.01 -15.65 -15.52
CA LEU A 174 12.11 -16.43 -16.10
C LEU A 174 12.77 -17.38 -15.06
N VAL A 175 13.10 -16.85 -13.87
CA VAL A 175 13.72 -17.66 -12.79
C VAL A 175 12.76 -18.73 -12.26
N SER A 176 11.46 -18.52 -12.37
CA SER A 176 10.43 -19.45 -11.87
C SER A 176 10.01 -20.51 -12.91
N GLU A 177 10.45 -20.35 -14.17
CA GLU A 177 10.19 -21.36 -15.19
C GLU A 177 10.95 -22.66 -14.88
N PRO A 178 10.31 -23.83 -15.07
CA PRO A 178 10.97 -25.09 -14.89
C PRO A 178 11.99 -25.35 -16.00
N GLY A 179 13.10 -26.03 -15.68
CA GLY A 179 14.21 -26.28 -16.58
C GLY A 179 13.91 -27.08 -17.85
N ASN A 180 12.74 -27.75 -17.93
CA ASN A 180 12.25 -28.39 -19.14
C ASN A 180 11.50 -27.45 -20.09
N ILE A 181 11.22 -26.21 -19.65
CA ILE A 181 10.59 -25.16 -20.45
C ILE A 181 11.63 -24.14 -20.89
N LEU A 182 12.54 -23.76 -19.98
CA LEU A 182 13.55 -22.76 -20.23
C LEU A 182 14.93 -23.42 -20.31
N HIS A 183 15.38 -23.69 -21.53
CA HIS A 183 16.72 -24.20 -21.81
C HIS A 183 17.71 -23.05 -22.10
N PRO A 184 19.03 -23.25 -21.93
CA PRO A 184 20.03 -22.23 -22.26
C PRO A 184 19.94 -21.68 -23.68
N ASP A 185 19.45 -22.48 -24.62
CA ASP A 185 19.28 -22.07 -26.04
C ASP A 185 18.06 -21.20 -26.31
N GLU A 186 17.20 -20.96 -25.30
CA GLU A 186 15.97 -20.17 -25.37
C GLU A 186 16.11 -18.78 -24.71
N TYR A 187 17.30 -18.43 -24.22
CA TYR A 187 17.63 -17.13 -23.62
C TYR A 187 18.02 -16.10 -24.66
#